data_97ad7d3915fa432961057f0f438d19cc
#
_entry.id   97ad7d3915fa432961057f0f438d19cc
#
_cell.length_a   1.000
_cell.length_b   1.000
_cell.length_c   1.000
_cell.angle_alpha   90.00
_cell.angle_beta   90.00
_cell.angle_gamma   90.00
#
_symmetry.space_group_name_H-M   'P 1'
#
loop_
_entity.id
_entity.type
_entity.pdbx_description
1 polymer ?
#
loop_
_entity_poly.entity_id
_entity_poly.type
_entity_poly.pdbx_seq_one_letter_code
_entity_poly.pdbx_strand_id
1 'polypeptide(L)'
;TDGLFQTEEEIQNSPKFEGVKLQPGDVKYVDIDKNGVINDDDRVVLGNAFPRYVFGFNYNFSWKGLDFSMLWQGVGKRDMALRGEMIEAFHGSYSYVIYEHQLDYWTPDNRDARYPRLINVASSSYQHNYKHSSDRNLYNAAYLRLKDIQIGYTIPASYTKKIGMKKVRVF
;
A
#
# COMPACT_ATOMS: atom_id res chain seq x y z
N THR A 1 -0.23 1.25 -16.18
CA THR A 1 -0.59 2.62 -16.61
C THR A 1 0.64 3.38 -17.09
N ASP A 2 0.44 4.42 -17.89
CA ASP A 2 1.46 5.31 -18.43
C ASP A 2 1.27 6.76 -17.92
N GLY A 3 0.98 6.91 -16.63
CA GLY A 3 0.77 8.19 -15.99
C GLY A 3 -0.64 8.76 -16.14
N LEU A 4 -0.70 10.08 -16.28
CA LEU A 4 -1.93 10.86 -16.46
C LEU A 4 -1.87 11.63 -17.77
N PHE A 5 -2.99 11.74 -18.47
CA PHE A 5 -3.09 12.57 -19.66
C PHE A 5 -2.77 14.03 -19.35
N GLN A 6 -1.93 14.67 -20.17
CA GLN A 6 -1.49 16.03 -19.95
C GLN A 6 -2.22 17.04 -20.84
N THR A 7 -2.70 16.62 -22.00
CA THR A 7 -3.33 17.51 -22.99
C THR A 7 -4.49 16.80 -23.72
N GLU A 8 -5.39 17.57 -24.28
CA GLU A 8 -6.46 17.06 -25.15
C GLU A 8 -5.91 16.41 -26.42
N GLU A 9 -4.82 16.91 -26.97
CA GLU A 9 -4.14 16.34 -28.13
C GLU A 9 -3.60 14.93 -27.83
N GLU A 10 -3.01 14.75 -26.65
CA GLU A 10 -2.55 13.44 -26.18
C GLU A 10 -3.71 12.44 -26.08
N ILE A 11 -4.86 12.86 -25.55
CA ILE A 11 -6.06 12.02 -25.44
C ILE A 11 -6.56 11.61 -26.84
N GLN A 12 -6.57 12.52 -27.82
CA GLN A 12 -7.02 12.21 -29.16
C GLN A 12 -6.14 11.17 -29.85
N ASN A 13 -4.85 11.23 -29.61
CA ASN A 13 -3.83 10.38 -30.26
C ASN A 13 -3.51 9.11 -29.48
N SER A 14 -4.13 8.87 -28.31
CA SER A 14 -3.86 7.71 -27.47
C SER A 14 -4.99 6.68 -27.51
N PRO A 15 -4.68 5.38 -27.35
CA PRO A 15 -5.67 4.34 -27.11
C PRO A 15 -6.53 4.64 -25.90
N LYS A 16 -7.81 4.32 -25.94
CA LYS A 16 -8.76 4.60 -24.86
C LYS A 16 -9.92 3.60 -24.86
N PHE A 17 -10.61 3.50 -23.73
CA PHE A 17 -11.85 2.75 -23.63
C PHE A 17 -12.95 3.42 -24.47
N GLU A 18 -13.76 2.64 -25.14
CA GLU A 18 -14.89 3.16 -25.89
C GLU A 18 -15.93 3.82 -25.00
N GLY A 19 -16.50 4.92 -25.45
CA GLY A 19 -17.60 5.62 -24.78
C GLY A 19 -17.20 6.44 -23.54
N VAL A 20 -15.92 6.49 -23.18
CA VAL A 20 -15.44 7.31 -22.04
C VAL A 20 -15.03 8.71 -22.52
N LYS A 21 -15.57 9.75 -21.88
CA LYS A 21 -15.13 11.14 -22.09
C LYS A 21 -13.96 11.43 -21.16
N LEU A 22 -12.76 11.41 -21.70
CA LEU A 22 -11.53 11.72 -21.00
C LEU A 22 -11.21 13.20 -21.05
N GLN A 23 -10.45 13.66 -20.04
CA GLN A 23 -9.90 15.00 -19.94
C GLN A 23 -8.45 14.95 -19.44
N PRO A 24 -7.65 16.00 -19.62
CA PRO A 24 -6.35 16.09 -18.97
C PRO A 24 -6.46 15.84 -17.46
N GLY A 25 -5.52 15.05 -16.93
CA GLY A 25 -5.54 14.57 -15.55
C GLY A 25 -6.24 13.24 -15.33
N ASP A 26 -6.87 12.64 -16.34
CA ASP A 26 -7.38 11.28 -16.26
C ASP A 26 -6.26 10.25 -16.45
N VAL A 27 -6.45 9.04 -15.94
CA VAL A 27 -5.44 7.96 -16.00
C VAL A 27 -5.25 7.50 -17.44
N LYS A 28 -4.00 7.41 -17.86
CA LYS A 28 -3.60 6.86 -19.16
C LYS A 28 -3.28 5.37 -19.01
N TYR A 29 -4.06 4.52 -19.65
CA TYR A 29 -3.82 3.09 -19.70
C TYR A 29 -2.92 2.72 -20.87
N VAL A 30 -2.22 1.59 -20.75
CA VAL A 30 -1.32 1.06 -21.78
C VAL A 30 -2.08 0.05 -22.63
N ASP A 31 -2.08 0.26 -23.92
CA ASP A 31 -2.51 -0.71 -24.94
C ASP A 31 -1.40 -1.76 -25.09
N ILE A 32 -1.63 -2.95 -24.58
CA ILE A 32 -0.65 -4.02 -24.51
C ILE A 32 -0.56 -4.76 -25.85
N ASP A 33 -1.69 -5.02 -26.47
CA ASP A 33 -1.78 -5.76 -27.75
C ASP A 33 -1.60 -4.85 -28.96
N LYS A 34 -1.59 -3.51 -28.77
CA LYS A 34 -1.39 -2.47 -29.78
C LYS A 34 -2.49 -2.44 -30.85
N ASN A 35 -3.70 -2.73 -30.44
CA ASN A 35 -4.85 -2.70 -31.33
C ASN A 35 -5.50 -1.30 -31.46
N GLY A 36 -5.07 -0.31 -30.66
CA GLY A 36 -5.56 1.07 -30.66
C GLY A 36 -6.75 1.33 -29.74
N VAL A 37 -7.21 0.31 -29.01
CA VAL A 37 -8.35 0.40 -28.09
C VAL A 37 -7.97 -0.24 -26.76
N ILE A 38 -8.33 0.37 -25.63
CA ILE A 38 -8.15 -0.26 -24.32
C ILE A 38 -9.36 -1.13 -23.99
N ASN A 39 -9.11 -2.42 -23.76
CA ASN A 39 -10.14 -3.42 -23.49
C ASN A 39 -9.65 -4.54 -22.54
N ASP A 40 -10.35 -5.65 -22.46
CA ASP A 40 -10.02 -6.77 -21.59
C ASP A 40 -8.75 -7.54 -22.02
N ASP A 41 -8.35 -7.45 -23.29
CA ASP A 41 -7.14 -8.09 -23.82
C ASP A 41 -5.85 -7.37 -23.33
N ASP A 42 -5.97 -6.13 -22.87
CA ASP A 42 -4.88 -5.36 -22.24
C ASP A 42 -4.64 -5.70 -20.77
N ARG A 43 -5.32 -6.70 -20.24
CA ARG A 43 -5.14 -7.09 -18.83
C ARG A 43 -3.97 -8.03 -18.65
N VAL A 44 -3.08 -7.63 -17.73
CA VAL A 44 -1.91 -8.42 -17.33
C VAL A 44 -1.88 -8.66 -15.84
N VAL A 45 -1.18 -9.71 -15.43
CA VAL A 45 -0.96 -9.98 -14.00
C VAL A 45 0.02 -8.97 -13.44
N LEU A 46 -0.45 -8.09 -12.57
CA LEU A 46 0.36 -7.01 -11.98
C LEU A 46 1.09 -7.41 -10.70
N GLY A 47 0.53 -8.34 -9.92
CA GLY A 47 1.11 -8.73 -8.65
C GLY A 47 0.42 -9.93 -8.02
N ASN A 48 0.81 -10.25 -6.78
CA ASN A 48 0.25 -11.37 -6.03
C ASN A 48 -0.08 -10.96 -4.59
N ALA A 49 -1.35 -11.10 -4.20
CA ALA A 49 -1.82 -10.80 -2.85
C ALA A 49 -1.35 -11.86 -1.81
N PHE A 50 -1.00 -13.06 -2.26
CA PHE A 50 -0.48 -14.09 -1.37
C PHE A 50 1.01 -13.92 -1.13
N PRO A 51 1.48 -13.94 0.13
CA PRO A 51 2.90 -13.83 0.42
C PRO A 51 3.67 -15.03 -0.12
N ARG A 52 4.76 -14.79 -0.84
CA ARG A 52 5.67 -15.87 -1.28
C ARG A 52 6.51 -16.41 -0.14
N TYR A 53 6.88 -15.53 0.79
CA TYR A 53 7.76 -15.86 1.92
C TYR A 53 7.10 -15.37 3.20
N VAL A 54 6.94 -16.27 4.15
CA VAL A 54 6.56 -15.95 5.53
C VAL A 54 7.65 -16.54 6.41
N PHE A 55 8.27 -15.71 7.24
CA PHE A 55 9.37 -16.13 8.08
C PHE A 55 9.30 -15.50 9.46
N GLY A 56 9.87 -16.19 10.43
CA GLY A 56 10.07 -15.70 11.79
C GLY A 56 11.50 -15.91 12.23
N PHE A 57 12.01 -14.99 13.00
CA PHE A 57 13.31 -15.06 13.62
C PHE A 57 13.17 -14.84 15.12
N ASN A 58 13.63 -15.79 15.91
CA ASN A 58 13.64 -15.71 17.37
C ASN A 58 15.10 -15.72 17.85
N TYR A 59 15.46 -14.70 18.62
CA TYR A 59 16.77 -14.57 19.23
C TYR A 59 16.62 -14.58 20.76
N ASN A 60 17.40 -15.44 21.42
CA ASN A 60 17.47 -15.53 22.87
C ASN A 60 18.93 -15.49 23.31
N PHE A 61 19.20 -14.68 24.30
CA PHE A 61 20.52 -14.54 24.91
C PHE A 61 20.38 -14.53 26.41
N SER A 62 21.27 -15.25 27.11
CA SER A 62 21.32 -15.26 28.58
C SER A 62 22.77 -15.17 29.06
N TRP A 63 23.04 -14.29 30.01
CA TRP A 63 24.36 -14.13 30.58
C TRP A 63 24.30 -13.56 32.00
N LYS A 64 24.88 -14.32 32.97
CA LYS A 64 24.98 -13.90 34.37
C LYS A 64 23.69 -13.34 35.01
N GLY A 65 22.56 -13.98 34.70
CA GLY A 65 21.24 -13.59 35.20
C GLY A 65 20.51 -12.55 34.34
N LEU A 66 21.18 -11.90 33.40
CA LEU A 66 20.50 -11.13 32.35
C LEU A 66 19.98 -12.09 31.29
N ASP A 67 18.75 -11.92 30.89
CA ASP A 67 18.15 -12.58 29.74
C ASP A 67 17.51 -11.54 28.80
N PHE A 68 17.67 -11.81 27.52
CA PHE A 68 17.13 -11.00 26.44
C PHE A 68 16.48 -11.91 25.42
N SER A 69 15.30 -11.58 24.99
CA SER A 69 14.64 -12.24 23.88
C SER A 69 14.00 -11.26 22.93
N MET A 70 13.97 -11.60 21.66
CA MET A 70 13.21 -10.87 20.67
C MET A 70 12.64 -11.82 19.61
N LEU A 71 11.45 -11.49 19.14
CA LEU A 71 10.76 -12.21 18.08
C LEU A 71 10.47 -11.26 16.93
N TRP A 72 10.95 -11.62 15.76
CA TRP A 72 10.67 -10.96 14.51
C TRP A 72 9.76 -11.81 13.62
N GLN A 73 8.87 -11.15 12.90
CA GLN A 73 8.04 -11.76 11.88
C GLN A 73 8.13 -10.93 10.61
N GLY A 74 8.31 -11.62 9.49
CA GLY A 74 8.37 -10.99 8.19
C GLY A 74 7.49 -11.67 7.15
N VAL A 75 7.06 -10.88 6.21
CA VAL A 75 6.41 -11.30 4.98
C VAL A 75 7.15 -10.68 3.82
N GLY A 76 7.61 -11.52 2.91
CA GLY A 76 8.29 -11.08 1.70
C GLY A 76 7.46 -11.34 0.45
N LYS A 77 7.64 -10.46 -0.54
CA LYS A 77 7.03 -10.59 -1.87
C LYS A 77 5.51 -10.74 -1.81
N ARG A 78 4.85 -9.71 -1.35
CA ARG A 78 3.39 -9.59 -1.30
C ARG A 78 3.00 -8.24 -1.87
N ASP A 79 2.00 -8.22 -2.73
CA ASP A 79 1.38 -7.01 -3.24
C ASP A 79 -0.02 -6.84 -2.65
N MET A 80 -0.45 -5.60 -2.49
CA MET A 80 -1.78 -5.26 -2.00
C MET A 80 -2.36 -4.13 -2.84
N ALA A 81 -3.53 -4.37 -3.43
CA ALA A 81 -4.29 -3.32 -4.09
C ALA A 81 -5.11 -2.56 -3.04
N LEU A 82 -4.89 -1.25 -2.94
CA LEU A 82 -5.69 -0.36 -2.11
C LEU A 82 -6.84 0.21 -2.94
N ARG A 83 -8.03 0.25 -2.35
CA ARG A 83 -9.27 0.74 -2.96
C ARG A 83 -10.10 1.51 -1.93
N GLY A 84 -11.14 2.18 -2.42
CA GLY A 84 -12.07 2.88 -1.57
C GLY A 84 -11.59 4.26 -1.13
N GLU A 85 -12.18 4.81 -0.10
CA GLU A 85 -12.02 6.19 0.35
C GLU A 85 -10.57 6.64 0.54
N MET A 86 -9.69 5.74 0.96
CA MET A 86 -8.27 6.03 1.15
C MET A 86 -7.52 6.38 -0.15
N ILE A 87 -8.04 5.98 -1.31
CA ILE A 87 -7.39 6.15 -2.61
C ILE A 87 -8.27 6.96 -3.56
N GLU A 88 -9.57 6.75 -3.51
CA GLU A 88 -10.55 7.29 -4.43
C GLU A 88 -11.16 8.55 -3.83
N ALA A 89 -10.75 9.73 -4.29
CA ALA A 89 -11.34 10.99 -3.85
C ALA A 89 -12.85 11.00 -4.13
N PHE A 90 -13.63 11.47 -3.16
CA PHE A 90 -15.10 11.51 -3.22
C PHE A 90 -15.75 10.13 -3.40
N HIS A 91 -15.14 9.09 -2.84
CA HIS A 91 -15.69 7.73 -2.90
C HIS A 91 -17.06 7.64 -2.22
N GLY A 92 -18.02 7.03 -2.93
CA GLY A 92 -19.36 6.77 -2.43
C GLY A 92 -20.32 7.94 -2.50
N SER A 93 -21.63 7.62 -2.42
CA SER A 93 -22.72 8.58 -2.62
C SER A 93 -22.92 9.57 -1.46
N TYR A 94 -22.28 9.30 -0.31
CA TYR A 94 -22.49 10.08 0.92
C TYR A 94 -21.20 10.69 1.49
N SER A 95 -20.04 10.27 1.00
CA SER A 95 -18.74 10.76 1.45
C SER A 95 -18.14 11.68 0.39
N TYR A 96 -18.39 12.96 0.53
CA TYR A 96 -17.71 13.98 -0.30
C TYR A 96 -16.41 14.43 0.34
N VAL A 97 -15.72 13.52 1.02
CA VAL A 97 -14.48 13.81 1.75
C VAL A 97 -13.29 13.53 0.87
N ILE A 98 -12.27 14.36 1.02
CA ILE A 98 -10.94 14.18 0.48
C ILE A 98 -9.95 14.19 1.64
N TYR A 99 -8.98 13.28 1.62
CA TYR A 99 -7.93 13.23 2.64
C TYR A 99 -6.74 14.12 2.23
N GLU A 100 -5.96 14.56 3.20
CA GLU A 100 -4.81 15.44 2.99
C GLU A 100 -3.83 14.89 1.93
N HIS A 101 -3.54 13.58 1.98
CA HIS A 101 -2.66 12.95 0.99
C HIS A 101 -3.21 12.93 -0.44
N GLN A 102 -4.53 13.09 -0.63
CA GLN A 102 -5.18 13.17 -1.94
C GLN A 102 -5.15 14.61 -2.51
N LEU A 103 -4.65 15.60 -1.75
CA LEU A 103 -4.47 16.96 -2.24
C LEU A 103 -3.40 17.06 -3.32
N ASP A 104 -2.52 16.06 -3.42
CA ASP A 104 -1.59 15.92 -4.55
C ASP A 104 -2.31 15.33 -5.78
N TYR A 105 -3.35 16.02 -6.23
CA TYR A 105 -4.11 15.66 -7.43
C TYR A 105 -3.70 16.54 -8.63
N TRP A 106 -3.94 15.99 -9.81
CA TRP A 106 -3.57 16.67 -11.05
C TRP A 106 -4.36 17.98 -11.27
N THR A 107 -3.62 19.02 -11.59
CA THR A 107 -4.11 20.31 -12.10
C THR A 107 -3.16 20.79 -13.20
N PRO A 108 -3.53 21.79 -14.02
CA PRO A 108 -2.61 22.38 -15.00
C PRO A 108 -1.29 22.89 -14.40
N ASP A 109 -1.29 23.27 -13.11
CA ASP A 109 -0.13 23.76 -12.37
C ASP A 109 0.60 22.63 -11.60
N ASN A 110 -0.02 21.44 -11.43
CA ASN A 110 0.54 20.27 -10.78
C ASN A 110 0.40 19.03 -11.69
N ARG A 111 1.19 18.99 -12.76
CA ARG A 111 1.09 17.95 -13.80
C ARG A 111 1.72 16.62 -13.39
N ASP A 112 2.65 16.63 -12.44
CA ASP A 112 3.34 15.44 -11.92
C ASP A 112 2.66 14.86 -10.66
N ALA A 113 1.38 15.12 -10.52
CA ALA A 113 0.58 14.69 -9.38
C ALA A 113 0.46 13.17 -9.26
N ARG A 114 0.41 12.70 -8.04
CA ARG A 114 0.19 11.28 -7.72
C ARG A 114 -1.23 10.83 -8.08
N TYR A 115 -2.23 11.67 -7.80
CA TYR A 115 -3.65 11.34 -8.01
C TYR A 115 -4.18 11.99 -9.29
N PRO A 116 -5.14 11.34 -9.97
CA PRO A 116 -5.81 11.95 -11.09
C PRO A 116 -6.57 13.21 -10.65
N ARG A 117 -7.04 13.98 -11.62
CA ARG A 117 -7.87 15.16 -11.35
C ARG A 117 -9.08 14.80 -10.48
N LEU A 118 -9.56 15.73 -9.69
CA LEU A 118 -10.76 15.55 -8.89
C LEU A 118 -12.01 15.47 -9.78
N ILE A 119 -12.83 14.46 -9.56
CA ILE A 119 -13.98 14.12 -10.41
C ILE A 119 -15.16 13.72 -9.54
N ASN A 120 -16.35 14.11 -9.94
CA ASN A 120 -17.57 13.63 -9.32
C ASN A 120 -17.79 12.15 -9.60
N VAL A 121 -18.20 11.38 -8.59
CA VAL A 121 -18.45 9.93 -8.65
C VAL A 121 -19.44 9.52 -9.75
N ALA A 122 -20.37 10.39 -10.14
CA ALA A 122 -21.31 10.14 -11.22
C ALA A 122 -20.70 10.25 -12.63
N SER A 123 -19.48 10.75 -12.76
CA SER A 123 -18.80 10.91 -14.05
C SER A 123 -18.30 9.57 -14.60
N SER A 124 -18.35 9.40 -15.93
CA SER A 124 -17.72 8.27 -16.62
C SER A 124 -16.19 8.24 -16.40
N SER A 125 -15.57 9.39 -16.26
CA SER A 125 -14.13 9.51 -15.94
C SER A 125 -13.79 8.98 -14.54
N TYR A 126 -14.72 9.08 -13.56
CA TYR A 126 -14.51 8.46 -12.24
C TYR A 126 -14.41 6.94 -12.36
N GLN A 127 -15.31 6.32 -13.16
CA GLN A 127 -15.26 4.89 -13.43
C GLN A 127 -13.94 4.50 -14.10
N HIS A 128 -13.50 5.29 -15.08
CA HIS A 128 -12.23 5.11 -15.77
C HIS A 128 -11.04 5.19 -14.80
N ASN A 129 -10.94 6.21 -13.97
CA ASN A 129 -9.78 6.45 -13.12
C ASN A 129 -9.67 5.46 -11.94
N TYR A 130 -10.79 4.98 -11.41
CA TYR A 130 -10.78 4.27 -10.13
C TYR A 130 -11.32 2.84 -10.19
N LYS A 131 -12.22 2.50 -11.13
CA LYS A 131 -12.82 1.15 -11.17
C LYS A 131 -11.98 0.11 -11.87
N HIS A 132 -11.14 0.49 -12.82
CA HIS A 132 -10.21 -0.44 -13.42
C HIS A 132 -9.04 -0.72 -12.50
N SER A 133 -8.72 -2.00 -12.31
CA SER A 133 -7.54 -2.40 -11.56
C SER A 133 -6.29 -1.97 -12.32
N SER A 134 -5.36 -1.31 -11.63
CA SER A 134 -4.13 -0.83 -12.23
C SER A 134 -2.96 -0.88 -11.23
N ASP A 135 -1.76 -0.72 -11.75
CA ASP A 135 -0.53 -0.61 -10.97
C ASP A 135 -0.48 0.64 -10.08
N ARG A 136 -1.23 1.68 -10.39
CA ARG A 136 -1.29 2.92 -9.59
C ARG A 136 -1.72 2.68 -8.14
N ASN A 137 -2.58 1.70 -7.92
CA ASN A 137 -3.13 1.37 -6.61
C ASN A 137 -2.54 0.09 -6.02
N LEU A 138 -1.47 -0.42 -6.64
CA LEU A 138 -0.76 -1.61 -6.18
C LEU A 138 0.44 -1.19 -5.32
N TYR A 139 0.50 -1.71 -4.11
CA TYR A 139 1.53 -1.39 -3.13
C TYR A 139 2.27 -2.66 -2.71
N ASN A 140 3.57 -2.51 -2.51
CA ASN A 140 4.35 -3.57 -1.89
C ASN A 140 3.96 -3.71 -0.41
N ALA A 141 3.39 -4.84 -0.05
CA ALA A 141 2.94 -5.18 1.29
C ALA A 141 3.91 -6.11 2.03
N ALA A 142 5.16 -6.21 1.58
CA ALA A 142 6.21 -6.88 2.32
C ALA A 142 6.57 -6.08 3.58
N TYR A 143 6.86 -6.79 4.67
CA TYR A 143 7.23 -6.15 5.92
C TYR A 143 8.14 -7.01 6.77
N LEU A 144 8.89 -6.37 7.66
CA LEU A 144 9.58 -6.97 8.80
C LEU A 144 9.12 -6.26 10.07
N ARG A 145 8.62 -7.01 11.04
CA ARG A 145 8.05 -6.48 12.27
C ARG A 145 8.70 -7.12 13.48
N LEU A 146 9.14 -6.29 14.43
CA LEU A 146 9.44 -6.74 15.78
C LEU A 146 8.11 -7.01 16.50
N LYS A 147 7.88 -8.26 16.91
CA LYS A 147 6.63 -8.71 17.54
C LYS A 147 6.73 -8.67 19.06
N ASP A 148 7.89 -9.03 19.55
CA ASP A 148 8.15 -9.07 20.98
C ASP A 148 9.61 -8.73 21.26
N ILE A 149 9.84 -8.01 22.35
CA ILE A 149 11.15 -7.78 22.94
C ILE A 149 11.03 -7.84 24.45
N GLN A 150 11.86 -8.64 25.06
CA GLN A 150 11.86 -8.77 26.49
C GLN A 150 13.30 -8.74 27.02
N ILE A 151 13.50 -7.95 28.07
CA ILE A 151 14.74 -7.89 28.84
C ILE A 151 14.41 -8.31 30.27
N GLY A 152 15.05 -9.33 30.78
CA GLY A 152 14.84 -9.81 32.12
C GLY A 152 16.14 -9.87 32.91
N TYR A 153 16.03 -9.74 34.22
CA TYR A 153 17.15 -9.97 35.14
C TYR A 153 16.75 -10.84 36.30
N THR A 154 17.46 -11.94 36.47
CA THR A 154 17.29 -12.81 37.62
C THR A 154 18.26 -12.40 38.73
N ILE A 155 17.73 -11.93 39.87
CA ILE A 155 18.51 -11.47 40.99
C ILE A 155 19.26 -12.68 41.60
N PRO A 156 20.59 -12.56 41.88
CA PRO A 156 21.36 -13.64 42.46
C PRO A 156 20.80 -14.13 43.80
N ALA A 157 20.77 -15.45 43.96
CA ALA A 157 20.20 -16.11 45.15
C ALA A 157 20.83 -15.67 46.48
N SER A 158 22.07 -15.14 46.48
CA SER A 158 22.73 -14.55 47.65
C SER A 158 21.98 -13.38 48.26
N TYR A 159 21.25 -12.61 47.43
CA TYR A 159 20.43 -11.49 47.90
C TYR A 159 19.00 -11.94 48.22
N THR A 160 18.38 -12.77 47.39
CA THR A 160 16.96 -13.16 47.52
C THR A 160 16.72 -14.08 48.74
N LYS A 161 17.67 -14.91 49.09
CA LYS A 161 17.59 -15.78 50.28
C LYS A 161 17.49 -15.00 51.59
N LYS A 162 18.07 -13.81 51.66
CA LYS A 162 18.01 -12.93 52.87
C LYS A 162 16.58 -12.47 53.18
N ILE A 163 15.72 -12.42 52.15
CA ILE A 163 14.31 -12.02 52.25
C ILE A 163 13.34 -13.19 52.07
N GLY A 164 13.85 -14.45 52.21
CA GLY A 164 13.05 -15.65 52.14
C GLY A 164 12.59 -16.08 50.77
N MET A 165 13.09 -15.45 49.69
CA MET A 165 12.67 -15.74 48.31
C MET A 165 13.66 -16.69 47.65
N LYS A 166 13.14 -17.74 46.94
CA LYS A 166 13.96 -18.71 46.22
C LYS A 166 14.50 -18.15 44.90
N LYS A 167 13.70 -17.38 44.18
CA LYS A 167 14.04 -16.78 42.86
C LYS A 167 13.21 -15.53 42.65
N VAL A 168 13.86 -14.43 42.28
CA VAL A 168 13.21 -13.19 41.83
C VAL A 168 13.74 -12.84 40.46
N ARG A 169 12.85 -12.63 39.49
CA ARG A 169 13.15 -12.15 38.14
C ARG A 169 12.30 -10.92 37.88
N VAL A 170 12.91 -9.90 37.32
CA VAL A 170 12.27 -8.67 36.84
C VAL A 170 12.36 -8.67 35.31
N PHE A 171 11.30 -8.26 34.65
CA PHE A 171 11.24 -8.16 33.18
C PHE A 171 10.21 -7.10 32.76
#